data_0a905873ff98c9f8829b4069c9ac944e
#
_entry.id   0a905873ff98c9f8829b4069c9ac944e
#
_cell.length_a   1.000
_cell.length_b   1.000
_cell.length_c   1.000
_cell.angle_alpha   90.00
_cell.angle_beta   90.00
_cell.angle_gamma   90.00
#
_symmetry.space_group_name_H-M   'P 1'
#
loop_
_entity.id
_entity.type
_entity.pdbx_description
1 polymer ?
#
loop_
_entity_poly.entity_id
_entity_poly.type
_entity_poly.pdbx_seq_one_letter_code
_entity_poly.pdbx_strand_id
1 'polypeptide(L)'
;MGILRNYRWLKARDLKAYPKPDFAKKAATEAEVAVCERLRTLEDVVEVYHSARIDQIISGKSRREADIIVLMRNRIVFIEVKNYKGEISMVENVLHQNGQSRGWTFAKLEEAVGRFHEISRHVGIQIQQDVIETMLACVGYAQVDESVKPRALTGSYVATSSDHLVSILSTSEEHHSDFDESTLKALQKLLSMFGTWDAIEFPNEARHEGDLIRPRDSIREWRVTYKELRIRNARSWWQTFFRGPKFVGQLIPRLGNNVETITLDKDEAVVLHNPHERMDEEYLFEDATILTFGYTEVPDWNKVTLIKSAKPKAEAREAVIPTPQEGDIIEQARVIKHLVQGAHQGIVFRLDAKNEGIYWRDQMSIMEWDNKDMLMPVNSAHDVEVTSSRFDKAKKRWKIKVKTLE
;
A
#
# COMPACT_ATOMS: atom_id res chain seq x y z
N MET A 1 4.16 -23.47 -46.90
CA MET A 1 4.94 -23.12 -45.69
C MET A 1 4.14 -23.06 -44.38
N GLY A 2 2.82 -22.84 -44.41
CA GLY A 2 1.97 -22.67 -43.19
C GLY A 2 1.83 -23.90 -42.29
N ILE A 3 1.60 -25.10 -42.84
CA ILE A 3 1.31 -26.30 -42.06
C ILE A 3 2.46 -26.73 -41.14
N LEU A 4 3.70 -26.70 -41.66
CA LEU A 4 4.88 -27.03 -40.85
C LEU A 4 5.12 -26.03 -39.73
N ARG A 5 4.83 -24.76 -39.97
CA ARG A 5 4.88 -23.70 -38.94
C ARG A 5 3.81 -23.95 -37.84
N ASN A 6 2.60 -24.28 -38.24
CA ASN A 6 1.51 -24.55 -37.30
C ASN A 6 1.76 -25.82 -36.47
N TYR A 7 2.31 -26.86 -37.11
CA TYR A 7 2.73 -28.08 -36.39
C TYR A 7 3.84 -27.80 -35.38
N ARG A 8 4.85 -27.02 -35.77
CA ARG A 8 5.93 -26.62 -34.85
C ARG A 8 5.39 -25.78 -33.70
N TRP A 9 4.42 -24.88 -33.95
CA TRP A 9 3.79 -24.10 -32.91
C TRP A 9 3.01 -24.99 -31.92
N LEU A 10 2.17 -25.92 -32.40
CA LEU A 10 1.45 -26.86 -31.54
C LEU A 10 2.42 -27.66 -30.65
N LYS A 11 3.46 -28.21 -31.27
CA LYS A 11 4.48 -28.98 -30.53
C LYS A 11 5.30 -28.12 -29.55
N ALA A 12 5.63 -26.91 -29.93
CA ALA A 12 6.35 -25.97 -29.07
C ALA A 12 5.50 -25.55 -27.85
N ARG A 13 4.18 -25.34 -28.05
CA ARG A 13 3.26 -25.03 -26.95
C ARG A 13 3.22 -26.13 -25.90
N ASP A 14 3.17 -27.39 -26.32
CA ASP A 14 3.13 -28.53 -25.41
C ASP A 14 4.46 -28.74 -24.65
N LEU A 15 5.56 -28.18 -25.18
CA LEU A 15 6.89 -28.24 -24.57
C LEU A 15 7.31 -26.92 -23.87
N LYS A 16 6.45 -25.89 -23.91
CA LYS A 16 6.79 -24.58 -23.38
C LYS A 16 6.89 -24.64 -21.84
N ALA A 17 8.00 -24.16 -21.33
CA ALA A 17 8.19 -24.00 -19.90
C ALA A 17 7.43 -22.74 -19.44
N TYR A 18 6.35 -22.93 -18.72
CA TYR A 18 5.66 -21.86 -18.02
C TYR A 18 6.34 -21.57 -16.67
N PRO A 19 6.14 -20.38 -16.10
CA PRO A 19 6.55 -20.11 -14.74
C PRO A 19 6.05 -21.20 -13.79
N LYS A 20 6.84 -21.54 -12.78
CA LYS A 20 6.40 -22.53 -11.79
C LYS A 20 5.34 -21.93 -10.89
N PRO A 21 4.27 -22.69 -10.55
CA PRO A 21 3.33 -22.23 -9.54
C PRO A 21 4.04 -21.98 -8.21
N ASP A 22 3.82 -20.81 -7.65
CA ASP A 22 4.26 -20.49 -6.28
C ASP A 22 3.18 -20.96 -5.29
N PHE A 23 3.33 -22.20 -4.83
CA PHE A 23 2.41 -22.78 -3.87
C PHE A 23 2.43 -22.07 -2.51
N ALA A 24 3.55 -21.45 -2.12
CA ALA A 24 3.65 -20.70 -0.88
C ALA A 24 2.85 -19.41 -0.98
N LYS A 25 2.96 -18.70 -2.11
CA LYS A 25 2.15 -17.50 -2.39
C LYS A 25 0.68 -17.84 -2.49
N LYS A 26 0.31 -18.92 -3.18
CA LYS A 26 -1.09 -19.40 -3.26
C LYS A 26 -1.66 -19.66 -1.88
N ALA A 27 -0.94 -20.39 -1.02
CA ALA A 27 -1.37 -20.68 0.35
C ALA A 27 -1.46 -19.41 1.22
N ALA A 28 -0.61 -18.40 1.00
CA ALA A 28 -0.70 -17.11 1.68
C ALA A 28 -1.98 -16.37 1.26
N THR A 29 -2.24 -16.25 -0.03
CA THR A 29 -3.45 -15.60 -0.56
C THR A 29 -4.74 -16.33 -0.11
N GLU A 30 -4.75 -17.65 -0.10
CA GLU A 30 -5.89 -18.42 0.42
C GLU A 30 -6.13 -18.14 1.91
N ALA A 31 -5.08 -18.00 2.70
CA ALA A 31 -5.19 -17.64 4.12
C ALA A 31 -5.76 -16.22 4.29
N GLU A 32 -5.31 -15.26 3.50
CA GLU A 32 -5.84 -13.89 3.51
C GLU A 32 -7.32 -13.85 3.13
N VAL A 33 -7.72 -14.56 2.08
CA VAL A 33 -9.12 -14.66 1.65
C VAL A 33 -9.99 -15.26 2.75
N ALA A 34 -9.53 -16.34 3.38
CA ALA A 34 -10.27 -16.96 4.49
C ALA A 34 -10.45 -16.01 5.69
N VAL A 35 -9.42 -15.20 5.98
CA VAL A 35 -9.51 -14.13 7.01
C VAL A 35 -10.54 -13.09 6.59
N CYS A 36 -10.50 -12.60 5.35
CA CYS A 36 -11.46 -11.62 4.85
C CYS A 36 -12.91 -12.11 4.96
N GLU A 37 -13.18 -13.36 4.56
CA GLU A 37 -14.52 -13.95 4.65
C GLU A 37 -15.02 -13.99 6.10
N ARG A 38 -14.12 -14.33 7.02
CA ARG A 38 -14.46 -14.39 8.44
C ARG A 38 -14.71 -13.00 9.03
N LEU A 39 -13.89 -11.99 8.67
CA LEU A 39 -14.07 -10.63 9.13
C LEU A 39 -15.38 -9.99 8.64
N ARG A 40 -15.85 -10.35 7.45
CA ARG A 40 -17.14 -9.90 6.91
C ARG A 40 -18.35 -10.38 7.69
N THR A 41 -18.19 -11.39 8.56
CA THR A 41 -19.28 -11.88 9.40
C THR A 41 -19.46 -11.10 10.70
N LEU A 42 -18.54 -10.19 11.04
CA LEU A 42 -18.62 -9.37 12.24
C LEU A 42 -19.63 -8.22 12.06
N GLU A 43 -20.46 -7.99 13.08
CA GLU A 43 -21.58 -7.05 13.04
C GLU A 43 -21.12 -5.59 12.84
N ASP A 44 -20.01 -5.19 13.47
CA ASP A 44 -19.47 -3.83 13.40
C ASP A 44 -18.60 -3.57 12.17
N VAL A 45 -18.35 -4.59 11.35
CA VAL A 45 -17.59 -4.44 10.11
C VAL A 45 -18.48 -3.89 9.02
N VAL A 46 -18.10 -2.73 8.50
CA VAL A 46 -18.79 -2.07 7.40
C VAL A 46 -18.32 -2.64 6.07
N GLU A 47 -17.00 -2.81 5.89
CA GLU A 47 -16.41 -3.36 4.68
C GLU A 47 -15.00 -3.90 4.92
N VAL A 48 -14.60 -4.91 4.12
CA VAL A 48 -13.27 -5.52 4.15
C VAL A 48 -12.63 -5.43 2.77
N TYR A 49 -11.48 -4.79 2.69
CA TYR A 49 -10.68 -4.61 1.49
C TYR A 49 -9.47 -5.53 1.52
N HIS A 50 -9.31 -6.37 0.51
CA HIS A 50 -8.22 -7.33 0.37
C HIS A 50 -7.16 -6.81 -0.60
N SER A 51 -5.88 -6.99 -0.27
CA SER A 51 -4.71 -6.59 -1.10
C SER A 51 -4.81 -5.15 -1.59
N ALA A 52 -5.17 -4.22 -0.70
CA ALA A 52 -5.35 -2.83 -1.05
C ALA A 52 -4.00 -2.15 -1.31
N ARG A 53 -3.87 -1.49 -2.45
CA ARG A 53 -2.63 -0.85 -2.90
C ARG A 53 -2.68 0.66 -2.71
N ILE A 54 -2.11 1.12 -1.62
CA ILE A 54 -2.13 2.51 -1.20
C ILE A 54 -1.07 3.32 -1.94
N ASP A 55 -1.52 4.36 -2.62
CA ASP A 55 -0.66 5.27 -3.39
C ASP A 55 0.16 6.21 -2.49
N GLN A 56 0.94 7.05 -3.14
CA GLN A 56 1.44 8.30 -2.57
C GLN A 56 0.86 9.48 -3.34
N ILE A 57 0.59 10.59 -2.66
CA ILE A 57 0.10 11.82 -3.30
C ILE A 57 1.13 12.37 -4.28
N ILE A 58 2.41 12.25 -3.96
CA ILE A 58 3.52 12.63 -4.85
C ILE A 58 3.82 11.47 -5.79
N SER A 59 3.49 11.67 -7.06
CA SER A 59 3.63 10.66 -8.12
C SER A 59 5.05 10.12 -8.28
N GLY A 60 5.16 8.84 -8.63
CA GLY A 60 6.41 8.20 -9.07
C GLY A 60 7.04 7.22 -8.08
N LYS A 61 6.45 6.99 -6.92
CA LYS A 61 6.90 5.94 -6.00
C LYS A 61 5.95 4.73 -6.03
N SER A 62 6.52 3.55 -5.78
CA SER A 62 5.75 2.30 -5.72
C SER A 62 4.61 2.37 -4.70
N ARG A 63 3.46 1.83 -5.05
CA ARG A 63 2.34 1.63 -4.13
C ARG A 63 2.76 0.71 -2.99
N ARG A 64 2.13 0.89 -1.83
CA ARG A 64 2.25 -0.05 -0.70
C ARG A 64 0.99 -0.90 -0.61
N GLU A 65 1.19 -2.19 -0.52
CA GLU A 65 0.12 -3.14 -0.28
C GLU A 65 -0.16 -3.24 1.21
N ALA A 66 -1.44 -3.25 1.56
CA ALA A 66 -1.94 -3.73 2.84
C ALA A 66 -2.71 -5.03 2.55
N ASP A 67 -2.35 -6.12 3.23
CA ASP A 67 -2.97 -7.42 2.99
C ASP A 67 -4.49 -7.33 3.20
N ILE A 68 -4.92 -6.73 4.31
CA ILE A 68 -6.34 -6.47 4.58
C ILE A 68 -6.51 -5.10 5.24
N ILE A 69 -7.53 -4.36 4.82
CA ILE A 69 -8.03 -3.18 5.53
C ILE A 69 -9.48 -3.43 5.92
N VAL A 70 -9.80 -3.29 7.19
CA VAL A 70 -11.16 -3.42 7.74
C VAL A 70 -11.67 -2.04 8.10
N LEU A 71 -12.75 -1.62 7.47
CA LEU A 71 -13.50 -0.45 7.89
C LEU A 71 -14.57 -0.89 8.87
N MET A 72 -14.48 -0.45 10.10
CA MET A 72 -15.47 -0.62 11.15
C MET A 72 -16.26 0.67 11.37
N ARG A 73 -17.33 0.63 12.15
CA ARG A 73 -18.17 1.82 12.43
C ARG A 73 -17.39 2.93 13.13
N ASN A 74 -16.43 2.58 13.97
CA ASN A 74 -15.69 3.50 14.84
C ASN A 74 -14.18 3.54 14.59
N ARG A 75 -13.64 2.68 13.74
CA ARG A 75 -12.19 2.60 13.49
C ARG A 75 -11.85 1.96 12.14
N ILE A 76 -10.58 2.05 11.77
CA ILE A 76 -10.02 1.43 10.57
C ILE A 76 -8.84 0.55 11.02
N VAL A 77 -8.85 -0.73 10.63
CA VAL A 77 -7.82 -1.68 11.04
C VAL A 77 -7.03 -2.15 9.83
N PHE A 78 -5.72 -1.95 9.86
CA PHE A 78 -4.78 -2.45 8.87
C PHE A 78 -4.18 -3.76 9.36
N ILE A 79 -4.35 -4.84 8.61
CA ILE A 79 -3.94 -6.18 9.03
C ILE A 79 -2.90 -6.72 8.04
N GLU A 80 -1.75 -7.13 8.56
CA GLU A 80 -0.77 -7.95 7.85
C GLU A 80 -1.00 -9.42 8.23
N VAL A 81 -1.27 -10.26 7.27
CA VAL A 81 -1.55 -11.69 7.49
C VAL A 81 -0.30 -12.52 7.25
N LYS A 82 0.02 -13.40 8.19
CA LYS A 82 1.14 -14.34 8.07
C LYS A 82 0.67 -15.76 8.31
N ASN A 83 0.79 -16.60 7.30
CA ASN A 83 0.50 -18.02 7.37
C ASN A 83 1.77 -18.79 7.82
N TYR A 84 2.32 -18.40 8.97
CA TYR A 84 3.52 -19.02 9.51
C TYR A 84 3.22 -20.32 10.25
N LYS A 85 4.20 -21.22 10.24
CA LYS A 85 4.19 -22.49 11.02
C LYS A 85 5.38 -22.50 11.97
N GLY A 86 5.18 -23.12 13.14
CA GLY A 86 6.21 -23.24 14.15
C GLY A 86 6.29 -22.03 15.07
N GLU A 87 7.45 -21.80 15.66
CA GLU A 87 7.65 -20.76 16.67
C GLU A 87 7.89 -19.40 16.02
N ILE A 88 7.20 -18.38 16.51
CA ILE A 88 7.33 -16.97 16.09
C ILE A 88 7.79 -16.19 17.30
N SER A 89 8.94 -15.55 17.21
CA SER A 89 9.53 -14.70 18.25
C SER A 89 9.96 -13.36 17.68
N MET A 90 10.24 -12.38 18.52
CA MET A 90 10.77 -11.08 18.12
C MET A 90 12.09 -10.82 18.86
N VAL A 91 13.15 -10.58 18.08
CA VAL A 91 14.48 -10.22 18.58
C VAL A 91 14.88 -8.90 17.95
N GLU A 92 15.23 -7.91 18.76
CA GLU A 92 15.66 -6.57 18.30
C GLU A 92 14.70 -5.95 17.28
N ASN A 93 13.39 -6.15 17.44
CA ASN A 93 12.31 -5.71 16.56
C ASN A 93 12.25 -6.40 15.17
N VAL A 94 12.97 -7.47 15.00
CA VAL A 94 12.90 -8.32 13.81
C VAL A 94 12.09 -9.56 14.15
N LEU A 95 11.11 -9.86 13.32
CA LEU A 95 10.30 -11.07 13.46
C LEU A 95 11.14 -12.29 13.03
N HIS A 96 11.15 -13.31 13.85
CA HIS A 96 11.82 -14.58 13.60
C HIS A 96 10.81 -15.70 13.52
N GLN A 97 10.99 -16.61 12.57
CA GLN A 97 10.24 -17.86 12.45
C GLN A 97 11.20 -19.03 12.59
N ASN A 98 11.04 -19.84 13.62
CA ASN A 98 11.96 -20.94 13.93
C ASN A 98 13.42 -20.49 13.97
N GLY A 99 13.69 -19.33 14.57
CA GLY A 99 15.01 -18.71 14.66
C GLY A 99 15.51 -18.01 13.39
N GLN A 100 14.80 -18.09 12.27
CA GLN A 100 15.15 -17.40 11.02
C GLN A 100 14.50 -16.02 10.93
N SER A 101 15.29 -14.99 10.66
CA SER A 101 14.80 -13.62 10.46
C SER A 101 13.80 -13.52 9.31
N ARG A 102 12.67 -12.82 9.55
CA ARG A 102 11.62 -12.52 8.55
C ARG A 102 11.46 -11.02 8.29
N GLY A 103 12.35 -10.22 8.85
CA GLY A 103 12.34 -8.77 8.70
C GLY A 103 11.33 -8.06 9.60
N TRP A 104 11.21 -6.74 9.38
CA TRP A 104 10.33 -5.87 10.14
C TRP A 104 8.92 -5.81 9.52
N THR A 105 8.02 -6.64 9.99
CA THR A 105 6.66 -6.75 9.43
C THR A 105 5.82 -5.49 9.70
N PHE A 106 5.95 -4.88 10.87
CA PHE A 106 5.19 -3.68 11.22
C PHE A 106 5.57 -2.43 10.42
N ALA A 107 6.81 -2.32 9.91
CA ALA A 107 7.21 -1.18 9.09
C ALA A 107 6.36 -1.02 7.82
N LYS A 108 5.89 -2.13 7.25
CA LYS A 108 4.99 -2.09 6.08
C LYS A 108 3.64 -1.50 6.45
N LEU A 109 3.08 -1.94 7.59
CA LEU A 109 1.81 -1.42 8.10
C LEU A 109 1.91 0.06 8.44
N GLU A 110 2.97 0.46 9.14
CA GLU A 110 3.23 1.87 9.49
C GLU A 110 3.30 2.76 8.24
N GLU A 111 4.01 2.30 7.21
CA GLU A 111 4.09 3.03 5.95
C GLU A 111 2.74 3.09 5.23
N ALA A 112 1.97 1.99 5.22
CA ALA A 112 0.64 1.95 4.62
C ALA A 112 -0.32 2.90 5.34
N VAL A 113 -0.34 2.89 6.67
CA VAL A 113 -1.13 3.80 7.51
C VAL A 113 -0.74 5.25 7.28
N GLY A 114 0.57 5.55 7.26
CA GLY A 114 1.05 6.91 7.01
C GLY A 114 0.57 7.47 5.66
N ARG A 115 0.65 6.66 4.60
CA ARG A 115 0.15 7.02 3.27
C ARG A 115 -1.37 7.21 3.24
N PHE A 116 -2.10 6.28 3.85
CA PHE A 116 -3.55 6.38 3.95
C PHE A 116 -3.97 7.67 4.67
N HIS A 117 -3.33 7.98 5.78
CA HIS A 117 -3.62 9.20 6.55
C HIS A 117 -3.31 10.47 5.75
N GLU A 118 -2.20 10.48 4.98
CA GLU A 118 -1.84 11.59 4.10
C GLU A 118 -2.89 11.79 3.01
N ILE A 119 -3.32 10.71 2.32
CA ILE A 119 -4.35 10.77 1.28
C ILE A 119 -5.69 11.19 1.87
N SER A 120 -6.11 10.62 3.00
CA SER A 120 -7.39 10.96 3.66
C SER A 120 -7.49 12.46 3.92
N ARG A 121 -6.44 13.05 4.50
CA ARG A 121 -6.37 14.49 4.74
C ARG A 121 -6.43 15.31 3.45
N HIS A 122 -5.74 14.83 2.41
CA HIS A 122 -5.70 15.51 1.12
C HIS A 122 -7.07 15.57 0.44
N VAL A 123 -7.86 14.50 0.55
CA VAL A 123 -9.21 14.43 -0.03
C VAL A 123 -10.32 15.00 0.88
N GLY A 124 -9.93 15.62 2.00
CA GLY A 124 -10.82 16.32 2.93
C GLY A 124 -11.38 15.45 4.06
N ILE A 125 -10.95 14.20 4.22
CA ILE A 125 -11.36 13.35 5.33
C ILE A 125 -10.39 13.59 6.49
N GLN A 126 -10.92 14.14 7.59
CA GLN A 126 -10.14 14.34 8.81
C GLN A 126 -10.46 13.20 9.79
N ILE A 127 -9.50 12.31 9.96
CA ILE A 127 -9.54 11.21 10.94
C ILE A 127 -8.39 11.39 11.91
N GLN A 128 -8.67 11.12 13.18
CA GLN A 128 -7.65 11.09 14.22
C GLN A 128 -6.77 9.85 14.03
N GLN A 129 -5.53 9.94 14.46
CA GLN A 129 -4.60 8.83 14.27
C GLN A 129 -4.93 7.63 15.18
N ASP A 130 -5.54 7.87 16.32
CA ASP A 130 -5.95 6.87 17.30
C ASP A 130 -7.10 5.96 16.83
N VAL A 131 -7.91 6.40 15.85
CA VAL A 131 -8.94 5.54 15.23
C VAL A 131 -8.36 4.61 14.13
N ILE A 132 -7.06 4.66 13.87
CA ILE A 132 -6.39 3.76 12.94
C ILE A 132 -5.55 2.77 13.72
N GLU A 133 -5.93 1.51 13.66
CA GLU A 133 -5.25 0.40 14.34
C GLU A 133 -4.44 -0.42 13.34
N THR A 134 -3.38 -1.09 13.83
CA THR A 134 -2.59 -2.03 13.06
C THR A 134 -2.58 -3.39 13.73
N MET A 135 -2.60 -4.45 12.92
CA MET A 135 -2.63 -5.81 13.44
C MET A 135 -1.75 -6.75 12.63
N LEU A 136 -0.96 -7.55 13.32
CA LEU A 136 -0.28 -8.72 12.75
C LEU A 136 -1.13 -9.96 13.08
N ALA A 137 -1.64 -10.65 12.05
CA ALA A 137 -2.43 -11.85 12.21
C ALA A 137 -1.61 -13.09 11.79
N CYS A 138 -1.17 -13.89 12.75
CA CYS A 138 -0.50 -15.17 12.53
C CYS A 138 -1.56 -16.28 12.47
N VAL A 139 -2.08 -16.56 11.27
CA VAL A 139 -3.24 -17.46 11.09
C VAL A 139 -2.88 -18.90 10.77
N GLY A 140 -1.58 -19.23 10.66
CA GLY A 140 -1.08 -20.61 10.53
C GLY A 140 -1.07 -21.36 11.86
N TYR A 141 -0.45 -22.53 11.86
CA TYR A 141 -0.20 -23.30 13.09
C TYR A 141 1.08 -22.78 13.78
N ALA A 142 1.11 -21.48 14.07
CA ALA A 142 2.25 -20.84 14.72
C ALA A 142 2.03 -20.72 16.24
N GLN A 143 3.09 -20.96 17.00
CA GLN A 143 3.16 -20.60 18.41
C GLN A 143 3.84 -19.24 18.49
N VAL A 144 3.09 -18.23 18.89
CA VAL A 144 3.59 -16.85 18.96
C VAL A 144 4.08 -16.58 20.38
N ASP A 145 5.37 -16.30 20.49
CA ASP A 145 6.02 -15.99 21.77
C ASP A 145 5.57 -14.61 22.29
N GLU A 146 5.58 -14.45 23.63
CA GLU A 146 5.20 -13.19 24.27
C GLU A 146 6.12 -12.00 23.93
N SER A 147 7.32 -12.26 23.38
CA SER A 147 8.22 -11.22 22.86
C SER A 147 7.65 -10.51 21.63
N VAL A 148 6.72 -11.16 20.91
CA VAL A 148 6.03 -10.57 19.76
C VAL A 148 5.00 -9.58 20.27
N LYS A 149 5.48 -8.43 20.74
CA LYS A 149 4.63 -7.31 21.17
C LYS A 149 4.71 -6.20 20.12
N PRO A 150 3.57 -5.59 19.79
CA PRO A 150 3.59 -4.40 18.97
C PRO A 150 4.38 -3.32 19.70
N ARG A 151 5.25 -2.63 18.99
CA ARG A 151 5.83 -1.41 19.52
C ARG A 151 4.75 -0.35 19.57
N ALA A 152 4.64 0.27 20.72
CA ALA A 152 4.10 1.59 21.11
C ALA A 152 3.45 2.51 20.05
N LEU A 153 2.89 2.00 18.96
CA LEU A 153 1.78 2.64 18.31
C LEU A 153 0.56 2.26 19.12
N THR A 154 -0.06 3.22 19.76
CA THR A 154 -1.41 3.08 20.33
C THR A 154 -2.27 2.35 19.30
N GLY A 155 -2.85 1.21 19.67
CA GLY A 155 -3.69 0.43 18.78
C GLY A 155 -2.98 -0.57 17.85
N SER A 156 -1.83 -1.14 18.26
CA SER A 156 -1.22 -2.26 17.55
C SER A 156 -1.40 -3.57 18.30
N TYR A 157 -1.84 -4.61 17.59
CA TYR A 157 -2.18 -5.91 18.17
C TYR A 157 -1.54 -7.05 17.41
N VAL A 158 -1.36 -8.19 18.10
CA VAL A 158 -0.92 -9.45 17.50
C VAL A 158 -1.97 -10.52 17.75
N ALA A 159 -2.57 -11.02 16.67
CA ALA A 159 -3.48 -12.14 16.70
C ALA A 159 -2.72 -13.45 16.42
N THR A 160 -2.90 -14.45 17.27
CA THR A 160 -2.22 -15.75 17.16
C THR A 160 -3.01 -16.79 16.38
N SER A 161 -4.23 -16.45 16.00
CA SER A 161 -5.12 -17.27 15.16
C SER A 161 -6.23 -16.41 14.56
N SER A 162 -6.97 -16.94 13.60
CA SER A 162 -8.15 -16.26 13.06
C SER A 162 -9.25 -16.06 14.12
N ASP A 163 -9.39 -16.99 15.10
CA ASP A 163 -10.34 -16.83 16.20
C ASP A 163 -9.92 -15.71 17.15
N HIS A 164 -8.64 -15.65 17.47
CA HIS A 164 -8.09 -14.58 18.29
C HIS A 164 -8.22 -13.22 17.59
N LEU A 165 -7.99 -13.16 16.27
CA LEU A 165 -8.23 -11.95 15.48
C LEU A 165 -9.68 -11.46 15.61
N VAL A 166 -10.64 -12.36 15.40
CA VAL A 166 -12.08 -12.05 15.58
C VAL A 166 -12.38 -11.59 17.00
N SER A 167 -11.84 -12.28 18.01
CA SER A 167 -12.01 -11.90 19.43
C SER A 167 -11.51 -10.49 19.71
N ILE A 168 -10.30 -10.14 19.27
CA ILE A 168 -9.75 -8.78 19.45
C ILE A 168 -10.66 -7.75 18.80
N LEU A 169 -11.13 -7.99 17.58
CA LEU A 169 -11.97 -7.02 16.87
C LEU A 169 -13.37 -6.89 17.45
N SER A 170 -13.92 -7.98 18.04
CA SER A 170 -15.24 -7.97 18.67
C SER A 170 -15.24 -7.43 20.11
N THR A 171 -14.12 -7.53 20.82
CA THR A 171 -14.01 -7.13 22.24
C THR A 171 -13.40 -5.76 22.45
N SER A 172 -12.97 -5.11 21.38
CA SER A 172 -12.37 -3.78 21.47
C SER A 172 -13.40 -2.81 22.06
N GLU A 173 -13.19 -2.52 23.32
CA GLU A 173 -14.06 -1.68 24.11
C GLU A 173 -14.18 -0.26 23.53
N GLU A 174 -15.30 0.36 23.77
CA GLU A 174 -15.86 1.66 23.45
C GLU A 174 -14.90 2.89 23.49
N HIS A 175 -13.72 2.80 22.88
CA HIS A 175 -12.76 3.92 22.96
C HIS A 175 -13.02 5.03 21.94
N HIS A 176 -13.79 4.74 20.88
CA HIS A 176 -14.07 5.73 19.83
C HIS A 176 -15.57 5.82 19.55
N SER A 177 -16.05 7.03 19.39
CA SER A 177 -17.40 7.27 18.86
C SER A 177 -17.49 6.83 17.41
N ASP A 178 -18.64 6.33 17.01
CA ASP A 178 -18.89 5.95 15.62
C ASP A 178 -18.61 7.14 14.67
N PHE A 179 -18.09 6.82 13.50
CA PHE A 179 -17.98 7.79 12.41
C PHE A 179 -19.37 8.24 12.02
N ASP A 180 -19.53 9.54 11.77
CA ASP A 180 -20.75 10.01 11.15
C ASP A 180 -20.94 9.39 9.74
N GLU A 181 -22.19 9.32 9.28
CA GLU A 181 -22.52 8.63 8.03
C GLU A 181 -21.82 9.24 6.80
N SER A 182 -21.55 10.54 6.81
CA SER A 182 -20.84 11.22 5.72
C SER A 182 -19.37 10.84 5.67
N THR A 183 -18.72 10.76 6.82
CA THR A 183 -17.33 10.30 6.97
C THR A 183 -17.20 8.82 6.58
N LEU A 184 -18.14 7.98 7.03
CA LEU A 184 -18.14 6.56 6.70
C LEU A 184 -18.26 6.32 5.21
N LYS A 185 -19.20 6.99 4.53
CA LYS A 185 -19.35 6.93 3.06
C LYS A 185 -18.11 7.44 2.31
N ALA A 186 -17.49 8.51 2.83
CA ALA A 186 -16.27 9.04 2.24
C ALA A 186 -15.09 8.07 2.40
N LEU A 187 -14.97 7.41 3.55
CA LEU A 187 -13.97 6.36 3.81
C LEU A 187 -14.18 5.14 2.92
N GLN A 188 -15.42 4.64 2.80
CA GLN A 188 -15.74 3.55 1.87
C GLN A 188 -15.32 3.89 0.44
N LYS A 189 -15.67 5.09 -0.01
CA LYS A 189 -15.30 5.57 -1.34
C LYS A 189 -13.79 5.68 -1.50
N LEU A 190 -13.08 6.23 -0.52
CA LEU A 190 -11.62 6.35 -0.54
C LEU A 190 -10.97 4.96 -0.63
N LEU A 191 -11.35 4.05 0.25
CA LEU A 191 -10.77 2.71 0.32
C LEU A 191 -11.06 1.90 -0.96
N SER A 192 -12.25 2.07 -1.56
CA SER A 192 -12.58 1.45 -2.85
C SER A 192 -11.77 1.99 -4.04
N MET A 193 -11.16 3.15 -3.91
CA MET A 193 -10.28 3.72 -4.94
C MET A 193 -8.86 3.12 -4.90
N PHE A 194 -8.47 2.46 -3.82
CA PHE A 194 -7.23 1.70 -3.78
C PHE A 194 -7.45 0.39 -4.56
N GLY A 195 -6.78 0.24 -5.70
CA GLY A 195 -6.87 -0.99 -6.50
C GLY A 195 -6.16 -2.17 -5.85
N THR A 196 -6.24 -3.31 -6.52
CA THR A 196 -5.45 -4.49 -6.22
C THR A 196 -4.38 -4.72 -7.29
N TRP A 197 -3.62 -5.80 -7.22
CA TRP A 197 -2.70 -6.19 -8.27
C TRP A 197 -3.43 -6.64 -9.53
N ASP A 198 -2.89 -6.27 -10.70
CA ASP A 198 -3.19 -7.02 -11.91
C ASP A 198 -2.52 -8.39 -11.83
N ALA A 199 -3.00 -9.35 -12.59
CA ALA A 199 -2.38 -10.65 -12.62
C ALA A 199 -2.45 -11.29 -14.01
N ILE A 200 -1.46 -12.15 -14.31
CA ILE A 200 -1.43 -13.05 -15.45
C ILE A 200 -1.48 -14.48 -14.92
N GLU A 201 -2.44 -15.26 -15.41
CA GLU A 201 -2.52 -16.70 -15.14
C GLU A 201 -2.10 -17.50 -16.36
N PHE A 202 -1.44 -18.62 -16.12
CA PHE A 202 -0.87 -19.50 -17.13
C PHE A 202 -1.61 -20.86 -17.16
N PRO A 203 -1.49 -21.68 -18.25
CA PRO A 203 -2.15 -22.98 -18.35
C PRO A 203 -1.79 -23.98 -17.25
N ASN A 204 -0.66 -23.81 -16.58
CA ASN A 204 -0.19 -24.66 -15.49
C ASN A 204 -0.59 -24.12 -14.10
N GLU A 205 -1.58 -23.24 -14.02
CA GLU A 205 -2.05 -22.58 -12.80
C GLU A 205 -1.02 -21.64 -12.13
N ALA A 206 0.11 -21.36 -12.77
CA ALA A 206 1.00 -20.32 -12.29
C ALA A 206 0.30 -18.96 -12.41
N ARG A 207 0.54 -18.08 -11.44
CA ARG A 207 -0.01 -16.73 -11.39
C ARG A 207 1.09 -15.75 -11.03
N HIS A 208 1.26 -14.72 -11.88
CA HIS A 208 2.15 -13.60 -11.63
C HIS A 208 1.33 -12.35 -11.39
N GLU A 209 1.71 -11.59 -10.39
CA GLU A 209 1.04 -10.35 -9.98
C GLU A 209 1.96 -9.16 -10.12
N GLY A 210 1.41 -8.04 -10.58
CA GLY A 210 2.14 -6.81 -10.80
C GLY A 210 1.24 -5.76 -11.45
N ASP A 211 1.83 -4.78 -12.12
CA ASP A 211 1.10 -3.78 -12.90
C ASP A 211 1.19 -4.13 -14.39
N LEU A 212 0.07 -4.45 -15.02
CA LEU A 212 0.02 -4.62 -16.47
C LEU A 212 0.25 -3.26 -17.15
N ILE A 213 1.30 -3.13 -17.94
CA ILE A 213 1.67 -1.87 -18.59
C ILE A 213 1.56 -1.90 -20.12
N ARG A 214 1.44 -3.09 -20.73
CA ARG A 214 1.21 -3.27 -22.17
C ARG A 214 0.18 -4.37 -22.42
N PRO A 215 -0.60 -4.26 -23.49
CA PRO A 215 -0.73 -3.16 -24.45
C PRO A 215 -1.36 -1.92 -23.79
N ARG A 216 -0.66 -0.77 -23.85
CA ARG A 216 -0.96 0.41 -23.00
C ARG A 216 -2.39 0.94 -23.13
N ASP A 217 -2.82 1.17 -24.36
CA ASP A 217 -4.12 1.79 -24.61
C ASP A 217 -5.26 0.82 -24.29
N SER A 218 -5.16 -0.44 -24.72
CA SER A 218 -6.17 -1.47 -24.44
C SER A 218 -6.29 -1.76 -22.94
N ILE A 219 -5.16 -1.91 -22.21
CA ILE A 219 -5.17 -2.16 -20.76
C ILE A 219 -5.83 -1.01 -20.01
N ARG A 220 -5.55 0.23 -20.41
CA ARG A 220 -6.16 1.40 -19.76
C ARG A 220 -7.68 1.41 -19.90
N GLU A 221 -8.17 1.11 -21.09
CA GLU A 221 -9.60 1.02 -21.38
C GLU A 221 -10.25 -0.17 -20.65
N TRP A 222 -9.60 -1.33 -20.71
CA TRP A 222 -10.13 -2.55 -20.11
C TRP A 222 -10.25 -2.49 -18.59
N ARG A 223 -9.29 -1.89 -17.89
CA ARG A 223 -9.32 -1.74 -16.44
C ARG A 223 -10.54 -1.01 -15.91
N VAL A 224 -11.03 -0.02 -16.63
CA VAL A 224 -12.20 0.76 -16.22
C VAL A 224 -13.46 -0.08 -16.25
N THR A 225 -13.61 -0.90 -17.29
CA THR A 225 -14.88 -1.57 -17.61
C THR A 225 -14.90 -3.03 -17.18
N TYR A 226 -13.76 -3.71 -17.25
CA TYR A 226 -13.68 -5.16 -17.09
C TYR A 226 -12.84 -5.55 -15.87
N LYS A 227 -13.17 -6.70 -15.26
CA LYS A 227 -12.40 -7.27 -14.17
C LYS A 227 -11.37 -8.30 -14.63
N GLU A 228 -11.64 -8.96 -15.77
CA GLU A 228 -10.75 -9.98 -16.31
C GLU A 228 -10.91 -10.14 -17.83
N LEU A 229 -9.85 -10.63 -18.46
CA LEU A 229 -9.82 -11.07 -19.86
C LEU A 229 -9.48 -12.56 -19.88
N ARG A 230 -10.40 -13.41 -20.30
CA ARG A 230 -10.17 -14.84 -20.49
C ARG A 230 -9.71 -15.10 -21.90
N ILE A 231 -8.57 -15.77 -22.05
CA ILE A 231 -7.90 -15.99 -23.32
C ILE A 231 -8.03 -17.46 -23.72
N ARG A 232 -8.46 -17.70 -24.94
CA ARG A 232 -8.54 -19.07 -25.49
C ARG A 232 -8.23 -19.12 -26.97
N ASN A 233 -7.73 -20.28 -27.45
CA ASN A 233 -7.69 -20.54 -28.86
C ASN A 233 -9.10 -20.92 -29.34
N ALA A 234 -9.65 -20.11 -30.25
CA ALA A 234 -10.98 -20.33 -30.82
C ALA A 234 -11.04 -21.48 -31.82
N ARG A 235 -9.90 -21.99 -32.26
CA ARG A 235 -9.81 -23.09 -33.24
C ARG A 235 -9.54 -24.41 -32.55
N SER A 236 -10.21 -25.50 -33.04
CA SER A 236 -9.87 -26.86 -32.65
C SER A 236 -8.44 -27.21 -33.07
N TRP A 237 -7.89 -28.31 -32.53
CA TRP A 237 -6.54 -28.80 -32.88
C TRP A 237 -6.35 -28.93 -34.39
N TRP A 238 -7.32 -29.55 -35.11
CA TRP A 238 -7.26 -29.70 -36.56
C TRP A 238 -7.32 -28.39 -37.32
N GLN A 239 -8.18 -27.48 -36.89
CA GLN A 239 -8.26 -26.15 -37.50
C GLN A 239 -6.97 -25.36 -37.25
N THR A 240 -6.37 -25.47 -36.05
CA THR A 240 -5.10 -24.82 -35.73
C THR A 240 -3.95 -25.39 -36.54
N PHE A 241 -3.93 -26.72 -36.76
CA PHE A 241 -2.93 -27.38 -37.61
C PHE A 241 -2.94 -26.87 -39.05
N PHE A 242 -4.11 -26.72 -39.64
CA PHE A 242 -4.21 -26.29 -41.05
C PHE A 242 -4.19 -24.76 -41.23
N ARG A 243 -4.76 -24.01 -40.33
CA ARG A 243 -5.02 -22.57 -40.46
C ARG A 243 -4.23 -21.70 -39.49
N GLY A 244 -3.47 -22.29 -38.60
CA GLY A 244 -2.82 -21.60 -37.46
C GLY A 244 -3.75 -21.29 -36.29
N PRO A 245 -3.23 -20.88 -35.14
CA PRO A 245 -4.03 -20.49 -34.00
C PRO A 245 -4.81 -19.22 -34.27
N LYS A 246 -5.98 -19.08 -33.62
CA LYS A 246 -6.75 -17.85 -33.56
C LYS A 246 -7.15 -17.62 -32.12
N PHE A 247 -6.53 -16.64 -31.47
CA PHE A 247 -6.86 -16.29 -30.10
C PHE A 247 -8.04 -15.33 -30.04
N VAL A 248 -8.91 -15.59 -29.08
CA VAL A 248 -10.00 -14.71 -28.72
C VAL A 248 -9.96 -14.45 -27.22
N GLY A 249 -10.25 -13.22 -26.86
CA GLY A 249 -10.40 -12.79 -25.49
C GLY A 249 -11.86 -12.58 -25.15
N GLN A 250 -12.29 -13.05 -23.98
CA GLN A 250 -13.59 -12.74 -23.40
C GLN A 250 -13.38 -11.75 -22.28
N LEU A 251 -13.80 -10.52 -22.49
CA LEU A 251 -13.77 -9.44 -21.48
C LEU A 251 -14.99 -9.57 -20.57
N ILE A 252 -14.72 -9.86 -19.29
CA ILE A 252 -15.75 -10.03 -18.25
C ILE A 252 -15.94 -8.71 -17.55
N PRO A 253 -17.14 -8.10 -17.59
CA PRO A 253 -17.36 -6.78 -17.03
C PRO A 253 -17.31 -6.79 -15.48
N ARG A 254 -16.99 -5.63 -14.90
CA ARG A 254 -17.06 -5.41 -13.44
C ARG A 254 -18.50 -5.35 -12.95
N LEU A 255 -19.39 -4.81 -13.79
CA LEU A 255 -20.81 -4.65 -13.50
C LEU A 255 -21.63 -5.23 -14.66
N GLY A 256 -22.69 -5.94 -14.35
CA GLY A 256 -23.56 -6.57 -15.36
C GLY A 256 -23.00 -7.88 -15.91
N ASN A 257 -23.67 -8.42 -16.94
CA ASN A 257 -23.38 -9.77 -17.50
C ASN A 257 -22.96 -9.74 -18.97
N ASN A 258 -22.74 -8.56 -19.56
CA ASN A 258 -22.44 -8.47 -20.97
C ASN A 258 -20.96 -8.75 -21.23
N VAL A 259 -20.67 -10.00 -21.60
CA VAL A 259 -19.33 -10.43 -21.98
C VAL A 259 -19.03 -9.99 -23.41
N GLU A 260 -17.96 -9.25 -23.60
CA GLU A 260 -17.47 -8.85 -24.91
C GLU A 260 -16.43 -9.83 -25.41
N THR A 261 -16.44 -10.12 -26.71
CA THR A 261 -15.45 -11.00 -27.35
C THR A 261 -14.61 -10.21 -28.33
N ILE A 262 -13.30 -10.23 -28.09
CA ILE A 262 -12.30 -9.55 -28.94
C ILE A 262 -11.38 -10.56 -29.60
N THR A 263 -10.79 -10.18 -30.74
CA THR A 263 -9.73 -10.96 -31.37
C THR A 263 -8.38 -10.45 -30.86
N LEU A 264 -7.52 -11.35 -30.42
CA LEU A 264 -6.20 -11.03 -29.92
C LEU A 264 -5.13 -11.38 -30.95
N ASP A 265 -4.13 -10.54 -31.08
CA ASP A 265 -2.92 -10.89 -31.79
C ASP A 265 -2.07 -11.79 -30.89
N LYS A 266 -1.75 -12.97 -31.39
CA LYS A 266 -0.98 -13.97 -30.61
C LYS A 266 0.44 -13.51 -30.28
N ASP A 267 1.01 -12.69 -31.18
CA ASP A 267 2.38 -12.17 -31.07
C ASP A 267 2.43 -10.83 -30.31
N GLU A 268 1.29 -10.31 -29.84
CA GLU A 268 1.24 -9.10 -29.03
C GLU A 268 1.73 -9.38 -27.61
N ALA A 269 2.65 -8.54 -27.15
CA ALA A 269 3.25 -8.68 -25.84
C ALA A 269 2.38 -8.09 -24.74
N VAL A 270 2.23 -8.87 -23.67
CA VAL A 270 1.69 -8.42 -22.37
C VAL A 270 2.86 -8.19 -21.44
N VAL A 271 3.02 -6.98 -20.93
CA VAL A 271 4.12 -6.65 -20.02
C VAL A 271 3.57 -6.39 -18.62
N LEU A 272 4.09 -7.15 -17.67
CA LEU A 272 3.80 -7.03 -16.26
C LEU A 272 4.99 -6.39 -15.55
N HIS A 273 4.78 -5.25 -14.92
CA HIS A 273 5.79 -4.63 -14.06
C HIS A 273 5.69 -5.20 -12.65
N ASN A 274 6.75 -5.88 -12.20
CA ASN A 274 6.87 -6.35 -10.82
C ASN A 274 7.58 -5.27 -9.97
N PRO A 275 6.89 -4.52 -9.13
CA PRO A 275 7.50 -3.44 -8.36
C PRO A 275 8.42 -3.94 -7.23
N HIS A 276 8.29 -5.20 -6.81
CA HIS A 276 9.16 -5.79 -5.79
C HIS A 276 10.54 -6.10 -6.37
N GLU A 277 10.58 -6.61 -7.59
CA GLU A 277 11.82 -6.96 -8.28
C GLU A 277 12.33 -5.80 -9.15
N ARG A 278 11.51 -4.76 -9.35
CA ARG A 278 11.78 -3.62 -10.24
C ARG A 278 12.11 -4.07 -11.67
N MET A 279 11.46 -5.11 -12.12
CA MET A 279 11.65 -5.72 -13.43
C MET A 279 10.33 -5.76 -14.19
N ASP A 280 10.45 -5.62 -15.50
CA ASP A 280 9.36 -5.83 -16.43
C ASP A 280 9.46 -7.24 -16.98
N GLU A 281 8.41 -8.02 -16.82
CA GLU A 281 8.27 -9.36 -17.37
C GLU A 281 7.38 -9.31 -18.62
N GLU A 282 7.90 -9.82 -19.74
CA GLU A 282 7.18 -9.83 -21.00
C GLU A 282 6.64 -11.22 -21.32
N TYR A 283 5.33 -11.28 -21.60
CA TYR A 283 4.61 -12.48 -21.99
C TYR A 283 3.84 -12.24 -23.28
N LEU A 284 3.50 -13.30 -24.01
CA LEU A 284 2.62 -13.20 -25.16
C LEU A 284 1.17 -13.56 -24.76
N PHE A 285 0.17 -12.99 -25.43
CA PHE A 285 -1.23 -13.39 -25.18
C PHE A 285 -1.45 -14.89 -25.36
N GLU A 286 -0.69 -15.54 -26.25
CA GLU A 286 -0.79 -16.98 -26.45
C GLU A 286 -0.36 -17.81 -25.22
N ASP A 287 0.39 -17.21 -24.31
CA ASP A 287 0.91 -17.85 -23.10
C ASP A 287 -0.04 -17.73 -21.91
N ALA A 288 -0.86 -16.70 -21.91
CA ALA A 288 -1.77 -16.41 -20.81
C ALA A 288 -3.12 -17.11 -21.01
N THR A 289 -3.75 -17.49 -19.91
CA THR A 289 -5.14 -17.98 -19.88
C THR A 289 -6.10 -16.92 -19.36
N ILE A 290 -5.67 -16.14 -18.38
CA ILE A 290 -6.47 -15.07 -17.78
C ILE A 290 -5.56 -13.89 -17.51
N LEU A 291 -6.04 -12.69 -17.85
CA LEU A 291 -5.52 -11.43 -17.29
C LEU A 291 -6.56 -10.88 -16.33
N THR A 292 -6.17 -10.64 -15.10
CA THR A 292 -7.01 -10.00 -14.09
C THR A 292 -6.66 -8.53 -14.00
N PHE A 293 -7.66 -7.65 -14.06
CA PHE A 293 -7.50 -6.20 -13.93
C PHE A 293 -7.87 -5.77 -12.53
N GLY A 294 -6.92 -5.82 -11.62
CA GLY A 294 -7.10 -5.38 -10.23
C GLY A 294 -6.84 -3.90 -10.03
N TYR A 295 -6.04 -3.34 -10.90
CA TYR A 295 -5.63 -1.95 -10.85
C TYR A 295 -6.77 -1.01 -11.22
N THR A 296 -7.21 -0.19 -10.29
CA THR A 296 -7.97 1.01 -10.62
C THR A 296 -6.98 2.10 -11.02
N GLU A 297 -7.30 2.89 -12.05
CA GLU A 297 -6.46 4.02 -12.45
C GLU A 297 -6.16 4.86 -11.20
N VAL A 298 -4.87 5.13 -10.97
CA VAL A 298 -4.48 5.99 -9.84
C VAL A 298 -5.25 7.29 -9.96
N PRO A 299 -6.08 7.64 -8.97
CA PRO A 299 -6.79 8.89 -9.03
C PRO A 299 -5.79 10.05 -9.08
N ASP A 300 -6.07 11.05 -9.87
CA ASP A 300 -5.40 12.34 -9.68
C ASP A 300 -5.89 12.93 -8.35
N TRP A 301 -5.19 12.60 -7.29
CA TRP A 301 -5.56 12.99 -5.92
C TRP A 301 -5.79 14.49 -5.78
N ASN A 302 -5.15 15.31 -6.63
CA ASN A 302 -5.36 16.78 -6.65
C ASN A 302 -6.77 17.18 -7.15
N LYS A 303 -7.47 16.27 -7.83
CA LYS A 303 -8.84 16.49 -8.33
C LYS A 303 -9.91 15.77 -7.49
N VAL A 304 -9.49 14.92 -6.54
CA VAL A 304 -10.42 14.18 -5.68
C VAL A 304 -10.75 15.01 -4.45
N THR A 305 -12.03 15.27 -4.23
CA THR A 305 -12.55 15.84 -2.98
C THR A 305 -13.74 14.99 -2.55
N LEU A 306 -13.60 14.27 -1.45
CA LEU A 306 -14.64 13.35 -0.94
C LEU A 306 -15.55 14.02 0.08
N ILE A 307 -14.99 14.87 0.93
CA ILE A 307 -15.75 15.73 1.81
C ILE A 307 -15.46 17.17 1.36
N LYS A 308 -16.49 17.86 0.88
CA LYS A 308 -16.38 19.30 0.73
C LYS A 308 -16.34 19.85 2.15
N SER A 309 -15.16 20.30 2.57
CA SER A 309 -15.11 21.11 3.79
C SER A 309 -16.18 22.19 3.63
N ALA A 310 -17.19 22.18 4.50
CA ALA A 310 -18.04 23.35 4.61
C ALA A 310 -17.06 24.50 4.75
N LYS A 311 -17.07 25.46 3.80
CA LYS A 311 -16.25 26.66 3.95
C LYS A 311 -16.48 27.09 5.38
N PRO A 312 -15.46 27.15 6.24
CA PRO A 312 -15.68 27.60 7.59
C PRO A 312 -16.41 28.91 7.41
N LYS A 313 -17.63 29.01 7.97
CA LYS A 313 -18.29 30.33 8.15
C LYS A 313 -17.17 31.20 8.69
N ALA A 314 -16.92 32.32 8.03
CA ALA A 314 -15.84 33.24 8.32
C ALA A 314 -16.04 33.92 9.70
N GLU A 315 -16.00 33.12 10.75
CA GLU A 315 -16.11 33.56 12.15
C GLU A 315 -15.24 32.72 13.12
N ALA A 316 -14.46 31.75 12.65
CA ALA A 316 -13.29 31.36 13.40
C ALA A 316 -12.13 32.24 12.87
N ARG A 317 -11.80 33.31 13.58
CA ARG A 317 -10.51 33.96 13.47
C ARG A 317 -9.49 32.82 13.45
N GLU A 318 -8.78 32.64 12.31
CA GLU A 318 -7.60 31.77 12.30
C GLU A 318 -6.83 32.11 13.58
N ALA A 319 -6.74 31.14 14.47
CA ALA A 319 -5.81 31.27 15.57
C ALA A 319 -4.47 31.43 14.85
N VAL A 320 -3.96 32.65 14.89
CA VAL A 320 -2.65 32.98 14.33
C VAL A 320 -1.71 32.15 15.17
N ILE A 321 -1.31 30.97 14.64
CA ILE A 321 -0.25 30.19 15.31
C ILE A 321 0.94 31.13 15.31
N PRO A 322 1.35 31.64 16.47
CA PRO A 322 2.42 32.61 16.53
C PRO A 322 3.66 31.94 15.95
N THR A 323 4.35 32.63 15.05
CA THR A 323 5.62 32.12 14.52
C THR A 323 6.59 31.94 15.67
N PRO A 324 7.24 30.78 15.79
CA PRO A 324 8.21 30.54 16.85
C PRO A 324 9.27 31.65 16.90
N GLN A 325 9.50 32.18 18.09
CA GLN A 325 10.46 33.25 18.34
C GLN A 325 11.75 32.70 18.93
N GLU A 326 12.82 33.47 18.89
CA GLU A 326 14.08 33.13 19.54
C GLU A 326 13.87 32.93 21.06
N GLY A 327 14.34 31.79 21.58
CA GLY A 327 14.15 31.36 22.96
C GLY A 327 12.93 30.46 23.20
N ASP A 328 12.03 30.29 22.21
CA ASP A 328 10.91 29.35 22.35
C ASP A 328 11.41 27.91 22.39
N ILE A 329 10.85 27.13 23.30
CA ILE A 329 11.05 25.68 23.37
C ILE A 329 9.87 25.02 22.68
N ILE A 330 10.17 24.22 21.68
CA ILE A 330 9.18 23.43 20.95
C ILE A 330 9.33 21.97 21.36
N GLU A 331 8.38 21.49 22.14
CA GLU A 331 8.35 20.11 22.58
C GLU A 331 7.93 19.17 21.43
N GLN A 332 8.56 17.99 21.35
CA GLN A 332 8.23 16.95 20.39
C GLN A 332 8.31 17.38 18.91
N ALA A 333 9.22 18.31 18.58
CA ALA A 333 9.51 18.68 17.20
C ALA A 333 10.01 17.47 16.41
N ARG A 334 9.40 17.20 15.27
CA ARG A 334 9.65 15.95 14.51
C ARG A 334 10.70 16.13 13.44
N VAL A 335 11.72 15.27 13.41
CA VAL A 335 12.71 15.22 12.34
C VAL A 335 12.04 14.85 11.01
N ILE A 336 12.14 15.73 10.00
CA ILE A 336 11.57 15.50 8.67
C ILE A 336 12.59 14.85 7.74
N LYS A 337 13.81 15.38 7.74
CA LYS A 337 14.89 14.92 6.83
C LYS A 337 16.25 15.40 7.27
N HIS A 338 17.30 14.70 6.80
CA HIS A 338 18.68 15.13 6.90
C HIS A 338 19.12 15.78 5.57
N LEU A 339 19.76 16.93 5.64
CA LEU A 339 20.39 17.62 4.53
C LEU A 339 21.87 17.23 4.52
N VAL A 340 22.26 16.22 3.74
CA VAL A 340 23.62 15.65 3.75
C VAL A 340 24.46 16.05 2.53
N GLN A 341 23.87 16.73 1.56
CA GLN A 341 24.56 17.14 0.32
C GLN A 341 24.56 18.64 0.14
N GLY A 342 25.65 19.17 -0.45
CA GLY A 342 25.78 20.58 -0.77
C GLY A 342 26.46 21.40 0.34
N ALA A 343 26.48 22.71 0.16
CA ALA A 343 27.14 23.69 1.05
C ALA A 343 26.40 23.89 2.40
N HIS A 344 25.12 23.46 2.47
CA HIS A 344 24.27 23.63 3.64
C HIS A 344 23.82 22.28 4.15
N GLN A 345 24.48 21.78 5.19
CA GLN A 345 24.17 20.50 5.83
C GLN A 345 23.47 20.76 7.17
N GLY A 346 22.50 19.91 7.52
CA GLY A 346 21.76 20.04 8.78
C GLY A 346 20.58 19.07 8.88
N ILE A 347 19.85 19.15 9.97
CA ILE A 347 18.65 18.35 10.24
C ILE A 347 17.43 19.28 10.23
N VAL A 348 16.39 18.91 9.48
CA VAL A 348 15.17 19.71 9.37
C VAL A 348 14.14 19.14 10.32
N PHE A 349 13.61 19.99 11.18
CA PHE A 349 12.54 19.69 12.13
C PHE A 349 11.24 20.35 11.69
N ARG A 350 10.12 19.67 11.88
CA ARG A 350 8.79 20.23 11.85
C ARG A 350 8.45 20.76 13.24
N LEU A 351 8.30 22.06 13.36
CA LEU A 351 8.01 22.73 14.62
C LEU A 351 6.50 22.80 14.88
N ASP A 352 5.74 23.05 13.83
CA ASP A 352 4.28 23.06 13.83
C ASP A 352 3.72 22.79 12.41
N ALA A 353 2.42 22.95 12.21
CA ALA A 353 1.74 22.70 10.92
C ALA A 353 2.28 23.56 9.76
N LYS A 354 2.88 24.73 10.05
CA LYS A 354 3.32 25.74 9.05
C LYS A 354 4.83 26.00 9.05
N ASN A 355 5.50 25.71 10.17
CA ASN A 355 6.88 26.11 10.39
C ASN A 355 7.84 24.94 10.44
N GLU A 356 8.97 25.09 9.78
CA GLU A 356 10.11 24.18 9.82
C GLU A 356 11.33 24.91 10.37
N GLY A 357 12.08 24.25 11.25
CA GLY A 357 13.35 24.72 11.77
C GLY A 357 14.51 23.88 11.23
N ILE A 358 15.70 24.44 11.21
CA ILE A 358 16.89 23.73 10.77
C ILE A 358 17.95 23.80 11.87
N TYR A 359 18.41 22.64 12.33
CA TYR A 359 19.60 22.49 13.14
C TYR A 359 20.78 22.30 12.21
N TRP A 360 21.60 23.34 12.09
CA TRP A 360 22.68 23.35 11.13
C TRP A 360 23.89 22.56 11.62
N ARG A 361 24.62 21.95 10.67
CA ARG A 361 25.81 21.14 10.96
C ARG A 361 26.89 21.90 11.77
N ASP A 362 27.08 23.20 11.50
CA ASP A 362 28.04 24.05 12.19
C ASP A 362 27.69 24.33 13.67
N GLN A 363 26.46 24.00 14.07
CA GLN A 363 25.96 24.11 15.45
C GLN A 363 26.00 22.76 16.20
N MET A 364 26.31 21.69 15.50
CA MET A 364 26.39 20.33 16.06
C MET A 364 27.84 19.96 16.38
N SER A 365 28.03 19.09 17.38
CA SER A 365 29.32 18.43 17.56
C SER A 365 29.57 17.45 16.38
N ILE A 366 30.84 17.10 16.17
CA ILE A 366 31.22 16.09 15.18
C ILE A 366 30.50 14.76 15.47
N MET A 367 30.42 14.38 16.73
CA MET A 367 29.79 13.14 17.19
C MET A 367 28.29 13.10 16.91
N GLU A 368 27.57 14.21 17.13
CA GLU A 368 26.14 14.30 16.80
C GLU A 368 25.90 14.19 15.29
N TRP A 369 26.72 14.87 14.49
CA TRP A 369 26.56 14.81 13.04
C TRP A 369 26.87 13.43 12.45
N ASP A 370 27.93 12.79 12.90
CA ASP A 370 28.34 11.48 12.40
C ASP A 370 27.34 10.38 12.81
N ASN A 371 26.68 10.55 13.95
CA ASN A 371 25.65 9.62 14.45
C ASN A 371 24.22 10.13 14.29
N LYS A 372 23.97 11.14 13.46
CA LYS A 372 22.64 11.77 13.27
C LYS A 372 21.51 10.79 12.95
N ASP A 373 21.81 9.75 12.15
CA ASP A 373 20.80 8.76 11.76
C ASP A 373 20.40 7.85 12.94
N MET A 374 21.25 7.74 13.94
CA MET A 374 21.01 6.99 15.16
C MET A 374 20.40 7.86 16.26
N LEU A 375 20.95 9.07 16.47
CA LEU A 375 20.53 9.97 17.53
C LEU A 375 19.24 10.71 17.18
N MET A 376 19.10 11.12 15.92
CA MET A 376 17.95 11.89 15.42
C MET A 376 17.42 11.28 14.12
N PRO A 377 16.90 10.03 14.16
CA PRO A 377 16.37 9.37 12.96
C PRO A 377 15.18 10.14 12.40
N VAL A 378 14.98 10.07 11.09
CA VAL A 378 13.81 10.68 10.44
C VAL A 378 12.52 10.13 11.07
N ASN A 379 11.59 11.02 11.37
CA ASN A 379 10.35 10.83 12.12
C ASN A 379 10.49 10.68 13.66
N SER A 380 11.70 10.74 14.21
CA SER A 380 11.86 10.88 15.67
C SER A 380 11.38 12.26 16.15
N ALA A 381 10.98 12.33 17.40
CA ALA A 381 10.57 13.58 18.06
C ALA A 381 11.62 14.00 19.09
N HIS A 382 11.93 15.29 19.10
CA HIS A 382 12.92 15.89 19.98
C HIS A 382 12.43 17.25 20.45
N ASP A 383 12.80 17.62 21.65
CA ASP A 383 12.58 18.97 22.13
C ASP A 383 13.68 19.87 21.55
N VAL A 384 13.28 20.99 20.99
CA VAL A 384 14.19 21.92 20.33
C VAL A 384 13.97 23.35 20.84
N GLU A 385 15.05 24.09 20.97
CA GLU A 385 15.01 25.52 21.25
C GLU A 385 15.22 26.31 19.97
N VAL A 386 14.40 27.33 19.73
CA VAL A 386 14.54 28.24 18.60
C VAL A 386 15.69 29.20 18.88
N THR A 387 16.78 29.05 18.12
CA THR A 387 17.98 29.90 18.28
C THR A 387 17.96 31.16 17.40
N SER A 388 17.12 31.19 16.40
CA SER A 388 16.91 32.37 15.53
C SER A 388 15.65 32.22 14.71
N SER A 389 14.90 33.31 14.55
CA SER A 389 13.71 33.35 13.68
C SER A 389 13.73 34.63 12.85
N ARG A 390 13.77 34.52 11.51
CA ARG A 390 13.82 35.65 10.58
C ARG A 390 12.92 35.41 9.36
N PHE A 391 12.11 36.40 9.02
CA PHE A 391 11.27 36.33 7.81
C PHE A 391 12.09 36.62 6.54
N ASP A 392 12.12 35.67 5.60
CA ASP A 392 12.73 35.86 4.28
C ASP A 392 11.70 36.48 3.32
N LYS A 393 11.79 37.80 3.12
CA LYS A 393 10.84 38.52 2.26
C LYS A 393 10.84 38.04 0.79
N ALA A 394 11.99 37.58 0.29
CA ALA A 394 12.10 37.12 -1.09
C ALA A 394 11.39 35.79 -1.31
N LYS A 395 11.44 34.88 -0.33
CA LYS A 395 10.81 33.55 -0.37
C LYS A 395 9.46 33.52 0.33
N LYS A 396 9.00 34.63 0.91
CA LYS A 396 7.74 34.74 1.69
C LYS A 396 7.58 33.65 2.75
N ARG A 397 8.67 33.31 3.45
CA ARG A 397 8.66 32.26 4.49
C ARG A 397 9.63 32.63 5.61
N TRP A 398 9.37 32.04 6.79
CA TRP A 398 10.28 32.16 7.91
C TRP A 398 11.49 31.24 7.74
N LYS A 399 12.67 31.73 8.14
CA LYS A 399 13.89 30.95 8.33
C LYS A 399 14.08 30.81 9.83
N ILE A 400 13.92 29.59 10.35
CA ILE A 400 14.03 29.30 11.77
C ILE A 400 15.23 28.38 11.96
N LYS A 401 16.11 28.77 12.88
CA LYS A 401 17.19 27.91 13.35
C LYS A 401 16.82 27.34 14.70
N VAL A 402 17.15 26.09 14.92
CA VAL A 402 16.91 25.40 16.19
C VAL A 402 18.17 24.67 16.64
N LYS A 403 18.22 24.30 17.91
CA LYS A 403 19.14 23.31 18.48
C LYS A 403 18.32 22.32 19.29
N THR A 404 18.79 21.09 19.44
CA THR A 404 18.18 20.09 20.33
C THR A 404 18.47 20.46 21.79
N LEU A 405 17.50 20.17 22.64
CA LEU A 405 17.71 20.14 24.09
C LEU A 405 18.05 18.71 24.47
N GLU A 406 19.18 18.50 25.13
CA GLU A 406 19.61 17.19 25.62
C GLU A 406 18.63 16.59 26.64
#